data_6d9bc3dcc64edb7baebe1df76b109c32
#
_entry.id   6d9bc3dcc64edb7baebe1df76b109c32
#
_cell.length_a   1.000
_cell.length_b   1.000
_cell.length_c   1.000
_cell.angle_alpha   90.00
_cell.angle_beta   90.00
_cell.angle_gamma   90.00
#
_symmetry.space_group_name_H-M   'P 1'
#
loop_
_entity.id
_entity.type
_entity.pdbx_description
1 polymer ?
#
loop_
_entity_poly.entity_id
_entity_poly.type
_entity_poly.pdbx_seq_one_letter_code
_entity_poly.pdbx_strand_id
1 'polypeptide(L)'
;MKIFLVGMMGSGKTTLAKKISKVLSIPYIDIDEEIEKNENLKIKDIFERYGEEYFRKLENDILEKLAENTQSIVVSTGGGIILNAKNRTILKKENAIYLSVAPEKLKDRVSLENRPVLANNKENIIKIYQDRKELYEQFKTVDITNLTEWESVAKILYQYDIKNDAEIDSSFQKVSINAGSLKSLPPDSIVFTSEKVNELYGEYLPQKKLVLPNGEKTKDISFVIRAYEYLLENNVSRDNLLLGIGGGTITDFTGFVGSTYKRGMNFSFYPTTLLSQIDAAIGGKNGIDFKKYKNVVGTINLPKEVIIDPLSILSLNDETFIEGLIEGYKMALISGNDFYEYFKENMHEILNRNLYKLSFFIKRSVEEKLRIVEQDFKDTGLRSCLNLGHTLGHTFEAATGIAHGLSVGWGLIKEIEFFYKKKYLEEKEYLEIKDTLETLVPEKVKNIQIEEKDIYYYLSNDKKIGANQKIKMPILKAPGNFIIEKIKIKEGEIF
;
A
#
# COMPACT_ATOMS: atom_id res chain seq x y z
N MET A 1 -15.15 -15.55 -9.13
CA MET A 1 -13.84 -15.25 -9.78
C MET A 1 -12.90 -16.41 -9.49
N LYS A 2 -12.24 -16.93 -10.51
CA LYS A 2 -11.22 -18.00 -10.35
C LYS A 2 -9.86 -17.46 -10.79
N ILE A 3 -8.83 -17.74 -10.01
CA ILE A 3 -7.44 -17.31 -10.27
C ILE A 3 -6.56 -18.55 -10.31
N PHE A 4 -6.08 -18.93 -11.48
CA PHE A 4 -5.19 -20.05 -11.66
C PHE A 4 -3.76 -19.53 -11.88
N LEU A 5 -2.81 -20.01 -11.07
CA LEU A 5 -1.40 -19.66 -11.18
C LEU A 5 -0.62 -20.83 -11.76
N VAL A 6 -0.01 -20.62 -12.90
CA VAL A 6 0.89 -21.58 -13.55
C VAL A 6 2.32 -21.07 -13.53
N GLY A 7 3.30 -21.96 -13.56
CA GLY A 7 4.72 -21.59 -13.55
C GLY A 7 5.62 -22.72 -13.09
N MET A 8 6.92 -22.52 -13.27
CA MET A 8 7.94 -23.48 -12.87
C MET A 8 7.90 -23.77 -11.36
N MET A 9 8.42 -24.91 -10.97
CA MET A 9 8.72 -25.17 -9.56
C MET A 9 9.66 -24.11 -9.01
N GLY A 10 9.41 -23.64 -7.79
CA GLY A 10 10.17 -22.54 -7.18
C GLY A 10 9.73 -21.14 -7.62
N SER A 11 8.71 -20.99 -8.49
CA SER A 11 8.21 -19.67 -8.90
C SER A 11 7.33 -18.97 -7.84
N GLY A 12 7.03 -19.61 -6.70
CA GLY A 12 6.28 -18.99 -5.60
C GLY A 12 4.76 -19.09 -5.71
N LYS A 13 4.21 -19.91 -6.61
CA LYS A 13 2.77 -20.07 -6.83
C LYS A 13 1.96 -20.26 -5.54
N THR A 14 2.33 -21.23 -4.73
CA THR A 14 1.65 -21.56 -3.47
C THR A 14 1.66 -20.39 -2.49
N THR A 15 2.81 -19.73 -2.32
CA THR A 15 2.96 -18.56 -1.44
C THR A 15 2.07 -17.41 -1.91
N LEU A 16 2.11 -17.10 -3.20
CA LEU A 16 1.30 -16.02 -3.79
C LEU A 16 -0.19 -16.37 -3.77
N ALA A 17 -0.58 -17.63 -4.03
CA ALA A 17 -1.97 -18.08 -3.94
C ALA A 17 -2.52 -17.89 -2.52
N LYS A 18 -1.76 -18.26 -1.49
CA LYS A 18 -2.13 -18.05 -0.07
C LYS A 18 -2.31 -16.57 0.26
N LYS A 19 -1.43 -15.69 -0.24
CA LYS A 19 -1.56 -14.23 -0.04
C LYS A 19 -2.77 -13.68 -0.77
N ILE A 20 -2.99 -14.03 -2.04
CA ILE A 20 -4.14 -13.60 -2.83
C ILE A 20 -5.45 -14.05 -2.18
N SER A 21 -5.49 -15.27 -1.66
CA SER A 21 -6.64 -15.81 -0.91
C SER A 21 -7.01 -14.91 0.28
N LYS A 22 -6.03 -14.49 1.07
CA LYS A 22 -6.23 -13.56 2.19
C LYS A 22 -6.69 -12.18 1.73
N VAL A 23 -6.05 -11.63 0.69
CA VAL A 23 -6.39 -10.32 0.12
C VAL A 23 -7.84 -10.28 -0.35
N LEU A 24 -8.31 -11.33 -1.00
CA LEU A 24 -9.65 -11.40 -1.60
C LEU A 24 -10.70 -12.08 -0.72
N SER A 25 -10.32 -12.63 0.44
CA SER A 25 -11.21 -13.47 1.29
C SER A 25 -11.86 -14.63 0.52
N ILE A 26 -11.13 -15.29 -0.36
CA ILE A 26 -11.60 -16.47 -1.10
C ILE A 26 -10.71 -17.68 -0.81
N PRO A 27 -11.23 -18.92 -0.83
CA PRO A 27 -10.43 -20.10 -0.56
C PRO A 27 -9.30 -20.28 -1.57
N TYR A 28 -8.24 -20.97 -1.14
CA TYR A 28 -7.16 -21.39 -2.02
C TYR A 28 -7.06 -22.93 -2.02
N ILE A 29 -6.60 -23.47 -3.15
CA ILE A 29 -6.24 -24.89 -3.31
C ILE A 29 -4.89 -24.98 -4.01
N ASP A 30 -4.02 -25.84 -3.47
CA ASP A 30 -2.83 -26.31 -4.17
C ASP A 30 -3.11 -27.71 -4.71
N ILE A 31 -2.99 -27.90 -6.03
CA ILE A 31 -3.32 -29.18 -6.68
C ILE A 31 -2.41 -30.29 -6.17
N ASP A 32 -1.12 -30.01 -5.92
CA ASP A 32 -0.18 -30.97 -5.42
C ASP A 32 -0.55 -31.41 -3.99
N GLU A 33 -0.92 -30.48 -3.10
CA GLU A 33 -1.41 -30.76 -1.74
C GLU A 33 -2.73 -31.57 -1.77
N GLU A 34 -3.64 -31.27 -2.70
CA GLU A 34 -4.92 -31.97 -2.82
C GLU A 34 -4.77 -33.40 -3.34
N ILE A 35 -3.80 -33.64 -4.27
CA ILE A 35 -3.44 -35.01 -4.69
C ILE A 35 -2.91 -35.83 -3.51
N GLU A 36 -1.95 -35.28 -2.74
CA GLU A 36 -1.38 -35.97 -1.58
C GLU A 36 -2.46 -36.33 -0.55
N LYS A 37 -3.42 -35.44 -0.34
CA LYS A 37 -4.55 -35.64 0.59
C LYS A 37 -5.49 -36.73 0.12
N ASN A 38 -5.86 -36.73 -1.16
CA ASN A 38 -6.80 -37.70 -1.73
C ASN A 38 -6.21 -39.10 -1.80
N GLU A 39 -4.94 -39.23 -2.16
CA GLU A 39 -4.23 -40.50 -2.25
C GLU A 39 -3.67 -40.99 -0.89
N ASN A 40 -3.64 -40.12 0.13
CA ASN A 40 -2.98 -40.35 1.41
C ASN A 40 -1.51 -40.81 1.26
N LEU A 41 -0.84 -40.28 0.24
CA LEU A 41 0.57 -40.58 -0.13
C LEU A 41 1.28 -39.29 -0.51
N LYS A 42 2.60 -39.26 -0.31
CA LYS A 42 3.42 -38.18 -0.85
C LYS A 42 3.62 -38.33 -2.36
N ILE A 43 3.77 -37.21 -3.07
CA ILE A 43 3.97 -37.21 -4.53
C ILE A 43 5.10 -38.14 -4.93
N LYS A 44 6.21 -38.14 -4.19
CA LYS A 44 7.33 -39.04 -4.42
C LYS A 44 6.87 -40.52 -4.43
N ASP A 45 6.09 -40.92 -3.44
CA ASP A 45 5.61 -42.30 -3.30
C ASP A 45 4.61 -42.66 -4.42
N ILE A 46 3.81 -41.67 -4.87
CA ILE A 46 2.90 -41.84 -6.02
C ILE A 46 3.72 -42.13 -7.28
N PHE A 47 4.78 -41.36 -7.55
CA PHE A 47 5.66 -41.57 -8.70
C PHE A 47 6.37 -42.93 -8.64
N GLU A 48 6.86 -43.31 -7.46
CA GLU A 48 7.56 -44.61 -7.27
C GLU A 48 6.63 -45.80 -7.45
N ARG A 49 5.37 -45.72 -6.95
CA ARG A 49 4.43 -46.85 -6.97
C ARG A 49 3.62 -46.96 -8.25
N TYR A 50 3.19 -45.82 -8.80
CA TYR A 50 2.19 -45.79 -9.90
C TYR A 50 2.70 -45.09 -11.15
N GLY A 51 3.86 -44.45 -11.10
CA GLY A 51 4.48 -43.76 -12.24
C GLY A 51 3.92 -42.35 -12.50
N GLU A 52 4.59 -41.64 -13.41
CA GLU A 52 4.24 -40.26 -13.77
C GLU A 52 2.87 -40.16 -14.44
N GLU A 53 2.51 -41.12 -15.29
CA GLU A 53 1.23 -41.10 -16.03
C GLU A 53 0.03 -41.08 -15.10
N TYR A 54 0.08 -41.88 -14.01
CA TYR A 54 -0.99 -41.87 -12.99
C TYR A 54 -1.08 -40.53 -12.29
N PHE A 55 0.03 -39.93 -11.91
CA PHE A 55 0.06 -38.60 -11.30
C PHE A 55 -0.54 -37.56 -12.25
N ARG A 56 -0.20 -37.57 -13.54
CA ARG A 56 -0.75 -36.63 -14.53
C ARG A 56 -2.25 -36.78 -14.73
N LYS A 57 -2.77 -37.99 -14.58
CA LYS A 57 -4.20 -38.23 -14.59
C LYS A 57 -4.87 -37.57 -13.39
N LEU A 58 -4.31 -37.71 -12.19
CA LEU A 58 -4.84 -37.07 -10.97
C LEU A 58 -4.80 -35.54 -11.09
N GLU A 59 -3.72 -34.95 -11.61
CA GLU A 59 -3.64 -33.51 -11.89
C GLU A 59 -4.79 -33.05 -12.80
N ASN A 60 -5.07 -33.80 -13.88
CA ASN A 60 -6.15 -33.48 -14.83
C ASN A 60 -7.52 -33.56 -14.14
N ASP A 61 -7.81 -34.65 -13.43
CA ASP A 61 -9.12 -34.89 -12.81
C ASP A 61 -9.46 -33.82 -11.75
N ILE A 62 -8.47 -33.37 -10.99
CA ILE A 62 -8.65 -32.27 -10.03
C ILE A 62 -8.84 -30.93 -10.75
N LEU A 63 -8.02 -30.64 -11.78
CA LEU A 63 -8.14 -29.40 -12.54
C LEU A 63 -9.53 -29.28 -13.20
N GLU A 64 -10.04 -30.34 -13.80
CA GLU A 64 -11.37 -30.36 -14.42
C GLU A 64 -12.45 -30.02 -13.38
N LYS A 65 -12.45 -30.67 -12.20
CA LYS A 65 -13.38 -30.41 -11.11
C LYS A 65 -13.31 -28.94 -10.63
N LEU A 66 -12.10 -28.38 -10.51
CA LEU A 66 -11.93 -26.99 -10.09
C LEU A 66 -12.39 -25.99 -11.17
N ALA A 67 -12.18 -26.31 -12.44
CA ALA A 67 -12.65 -25.49 -13.55
C ALA A 67 -14.18 -25.50 -13.69
N GLU A 68 -14.85 -26.60 -13.38
CA GLU A 68 -16.32 -26.71 -13.37
C GLU A 68 -16.97 -26.05 -12.15
N ASN A 69 -16.22 -25.86 -11.06
CA ASN A 69 -16.73 -25.21 -9.85
C ASN A 69 -17.10 -23.76 -10.14
N THR A 70 -18.25 -23.31 -9.62
CA THR A 70 -18.74 -21.93 -9.78
C THR A 70 -18.26 -20.99 -8.68
N GLN A 71 -17.65 -21.49 -7.62
CA GLN A 71 -17.16 -20.69 -6.49
C GLN A 71 -15.91 -19.91 -6.85
N SER A 72 -15.74 -18.76 -6.21
CA SER A 72 -14.50 -18.00 -6.28
C SER A 72 -13.38 -18.75 -5.56
N ILE A 73 -12.22 -18.90 -6.22
CA ILE A 73 -11.10 -19.68 -5.70
C ILE A 73 -9.76 -19.23 -6.29
N VAL A 74 -8.68 -19.38 -5.53
CA VAL A 74 -7.30 -19.26 -6.02
C VAL A 74 -6.68 -20.65 -6.11
N VAL A 75 -6.13 -20.99 -7.25
CA VAL A 75 -5.54 -22.30 -7.52
C VAL A 75 -4.06 -22.18 -7.82
N SER A 76 -3.23 -22.84 -7.01
CA SER A 76 -1.81 -23.07 -7.30
C SER A 76 -1.69 -24.43 -8.01
N THR A 77 -1.05 -24.43 -9.19
CA THR A 77 -0.89 -25.65 -9.97
C THR A 77 0.48 -26.29 -9.81
N GLY A 78 0.57 -27.60 -10.11
CA GLY A 78 1.87 -28.26 -10.25
C GLY A 78 2.69 -27.72 -11.44
N GLY A 79 4.04 -27.74 -11.32
CA GLY A 79 4.92 -27.22 -12.38
C GLY A 79 4.91 -28.04 -13.68
N GLY A 80 4.28 -29.20 -13.72
CA GLY A 80 4.15 -30.03 -14.92
C GLY A 80 2.76 -30.05 -15.55
N ILE A 81 1.79 -29.39 -14.96
CA ILE A 81 0.38 -29.40 -15.38
C ILE A 81 0.18 -28.97 -16.82
N ILE A 82 1.05 -28.09 -17.33
CA ILE A 82 1.04 -27.56 -18.70
C ILE A 82 1.48 -28.57 -19.75
N LEU A 83 2.06 -29.71 -19.36
CA LEU A 83 2.49 -30.74 -20.31
C LEU A 83 1.29 -31.40 -21.01
N ASN A 84 0.18 -31.55 -20.31
CA ASN A 84 -1.06 -32.07 -20.87
C ASN A 84 -1.80 -31.00 -21.71
N ALA A 85 -2.12 -31.33 -22.97
CA ALA A 85 -2.82 -30.40 -23.87
C ALA A 85 -4.23 -30.03 -23.42
N LYS A 86 -4.96 -30.98 -22.79
CA LYS A 86 -6.29 -30.71 -22.20
C LYS A 86 -6.20 -29.70 -21.06
N ASN A 87 -5.23 -29.86 -20.18
CA ASN A 87 -5.00 -28.93 -19.07
C ASN A 87 -4.70 -27.53 -19.58
N ARG A 88 -3.86 -27.37 -20.63
CA ARG A 88 -3.61 -26.07 -21.23
C ARG A 88 -4.89 -25.43 -21.78
N THR A 89 -5.77 -26.21 -22.40
CA THR A 89 -7.06 -25.71 -22.91
C THR A 89 -7.94 -25.18 -21.77
N ILE A 90 -8.07 -25.93 -20.67
CA ILE A 90 -8.82 -25.54 -19.49
C ILE A 90 -8.23 -24.25 -18.88
N LEU A 91 -6.93 -24.25 -18.63
CA LEU A 91 -6.22 -23.12 -18.01
C LEU A 91 -6.31 -21.83 -18.86
N LYS A 92 -6.28 -21.94 -20.18
CA LYS A 92 -6.49 -20.81 -21.09
C LYS A 92 -7.91 -20.24 -20.98
N LYS A 93 -8.92 -21.12 -20.93
CA LYS A 93 -10.32 -20.72 -20.75
C LYS A 93 -10.54 -19.99 -19.41
N GLU A 94 -9.84 -20.42 -18.39
CA GLU A 94 -9.89 -19.80 -17.05
C GLU A 94 -8.95 -18.60 -16.89
N ASN A 95 -8.32 -18.10 -17.97
CA ASN A 95 -7.39 -16.97 -17.95
C ASN A 95 -6.25 -17.13 -16.94
N ALA A 96 -5.65 -18.32 -16.87
CA ALA A 96 -4.54 -18.61 -15.96
C ALA A 96 -3.35 -17.68 -16.20
N ILE A 97 -2.68 -17.29 -15.12
CA ILE A 97 -1.51 -16.41 -15.13
C ILE A 97 -0.23 -17.23 -15.02
N TYR A 98 0.66 -17.06 -15.97
CA TYR A 98 2.01 -17.59 -15.90
C TYR A 98 2.90 -16.67 -15.06
N LEU A 99 3.43 -17.22 -13.95
CA LEU A 99 4.42 -16.57 -13.13
C LEU A 99 5.81 -16.85 -13.69
N SER A 100 6.33 -15.91 -14.48
CA SER A 100 7.67 -15.98 -15.05
C SER A 100 8.71 -15.58 -14.02
N VAL A 101 9.74 -16.41 -13.89
CA VAL A 101 10.92 -16.16 -13.03
C VAL A 101 12.16 -16.58 -13.81
N ALA A 102 13.21 -15.77 -13.79
CA ALA A 102 14.48 -16.12 -14.43
C ALA A 102 15.03 -17.47 -13.91
N PRO A 103 15.54 -18.35 -14.81
CA PRO A 103 15.98 -19.70 -14.44
C PRO A 103 17.01 -19.73 -13.32
N GLU A 104 17.91 -18.77 -13.27
CA GLU A 104 18.94 -18.62 -12.23
C GLU A 104 18.32 -18.43 -10.85
N LYS A 105 17.27 -17.58 -10.77
CA LYS A 105 16.52 -17.35 -9.52
C LYS A 105 15.71 -18.59 -9.10
N LEU A 106 15.19 -19.36 -10.05
CA LEU A 106 14.48 -20.61 -9.77
C LEU A 106 15.42 -21.64 -9.13
N LYS A 107 16.65 -21.74 -9.64
CA LYS A 107 17.67 -22.64 -9.09
C LYS A 107 17.96 -22.35 -7.61
N ASP A 108 18.04 -21.07 -7.23
CA ASP A 108 18.30 -20.65 -5.86
C ASP A 108 17.11 -20.97 -4.93
N ARG A 109 15.88 -20.84 -5.42
CA ARG A 109 14.65 -21.00 -4.64
C ARG A 109 14.19 -22.46 -4.49
N VAL A 110 14.65 -23.35 -5.37
CA VAL A 110 14.16 -24.73 -5.41
C VAL A 110 14.82 -25.56 -4.31
N SER A 111 13.99 -26.30 -3.53
CA SER A 111 14.44 -27.43 -2.69
C SER A 111 14.44 -28.71 -3.51
N LEU A 112 15.41 -29.60 -3.26
CA LEU A 112 15.45 -30.94 -3.87
C LEU A 112 14.51 -31.93 -3.19
N GLU A 113 14.07 -31.64 -1.97
CA GLU A 113 13.15 -32.51 -1.23
C GLU A 113 11.81 -32.64 -1.96
N ASN A 114 11.29 -33.86 -2.05
CA ASN A 114 10.00 -34.19 -2.67
C ASN A 114 9.83 -33.76 -4.14
N ARG A 115 10.96 -33.72 -4.92
CA ARG A 115 10.92 -33.34 -6.34
C ARG A 115 11.60 -34.38 -7.24
N PRO A 116 10.94 -35.51 -7.54
CA PRO A 116 11.51 -36.59 -8.35
C PRO A 116 12.04 -36.13 -9.71
N VAL A 117 11.35 -35.18 -10.33
CA VAL A 117 11.67 -34.64 -11.68
C VAL A 117 13.04 -33.96 -11.73
N LEU A 118 13.60 -33.48 -10.61
CA LEU A 118 14.93 -32.86 -10.58
C LEU A 118 16.08 -33.90 -10.50
N ALA A 119 15.76 -35.17 -10.29
CA ALA A 119 16.78 -36.24 -10.21
C ALA A 119 17.99 -35.86 -9.30
N ASN A 120 17.69 -35.21 -8.16
CA ASN A 120 18.65 -34.75 -7.15
C ASN A 120 19.71 -33.72 -7.64
N ASN A 121 19.47 -33.07 -8.79
CA ASN A 121 20.36 -32.02 -9.31
C ASN A 121 19.58 -30.75 -9.66
N LYS A 122 19.88 -29.63 -8.96
CA LYS A 122 19.26 -28.32 -9.19
C LYS A 122 19.52 -27.76 -10.59
N GLU A 123 20.64 -28.13 -11.24
CA GLU A 123 20.95 -27.68 -12.62
C GLU A 123 19.90 -28.14 -13.63
N ASN A 124 19.25 -29.27 -13.37
CA ASN A 124 18.22 -29.81 -14.26
C ASN A 124 17.03 -28.84 -14.41
N ILE A 125 16.84 -27.88 -13.48
CA ILE A 125 15.76 -26.89 -13.57
C ILE A 125 15.90 -26.02 -14.81
N ILE A 126 17.13 -25.68 -15.23
CA ILE A 126 17.39 -24.84 -16.41
C ILE A 126 16.96 -25.59 -17.67
N LYS A 127 17.30 -26.88 -17.77
CA LYS A 127 16.88 -27.73 -18.90
C LYS A 127 15.34 -27.86 -18.93
N ILE A 128 14.74 -28.21 -17.79
CA ILE A 128 13.29 -28.35 -17.68
C ILE A 128 12.59 -27.03 -18.02
N TYR A 129 13.17 -25.88 -17.62
CA TYR A 129 12.65 -24.57 -18.00
C TYR A 129 12.67 -24.36 -19.51
N GLN A 130 13.80 -24.67 -20.17
CA GLN A 130 13.94 -24.56 -21.62
C GLN A 130 12.92 -25.43 -22.37
N ASP A 131 12.76 -26.67 -21.93
CA ASP A 131 11.82 -27.64 -22.54
C ASP A 131 10.33 -27.19 -22.36
N ARG A 132 10.02 -26.39 -21.33
CA ARG A 132 8.64 -25.99 -20.99
C ARG A 132 8.32 -24.54 -21.32
N LYS A 133 9.30 -23.72 -21.65
CA LYS A 133 9.17 -22.28 -21.83
C LYS A 133 8.04 -21.93 -22.81
N GLU A 134 8.07 -22.50 -24.01
CA GLU A 134 7.06 -22.23 -25.04
C GLU A 134 5.63 -22.65 -24.62
N LEU A 135 5.50 -23.64 -23.76
CA LEU A 135 4.20 -24.08 -23.23
C LEU A 135 3.67 -23.07 -22.21
N TYR A 136 4.53 -22.50 -21.34
CA TYR A 136 4.15 -21.46 -20.40
C TYR A 136 3.84 -20.14 -21.08
N GLU A 137 4.59 -19.75 -22.09
CA GLU A 137 4.39 -18.50 -22.85
C GLU A 137 3.05 -18.45 -23.61
N GLN A 138 2.30 -19.55 -23.65
CA GLN A 138 0.94 -19.58 -24.18
C GLN A 138 -0.08 -18.91 -23.23
N PHE A 139 0.30 -18.59 -22.00
CA PHE A 139 -0.53 -17.95 -20.99
C PHE A 139 -0.16 -16.48 -20.82
N LYS A 140 -1.08 -15.71 -20.27
CA LYS A 140 -0.80 -14.32 -19.87
C LYS A 140 0.32 -14.30 -18.82
N THR A 141 1.42 -13.65 -19.15
CA THR A 141 2.66 -13.68 -18.37
C THR A 141 2.74 -12.50 -17.42
N VAL A 142 3.10 -12.77 -16.17
CA VAL A 142 3.54 -11.77 -15.19
C VAL A 142 4.96 -12.13 -14.77
N ASP A 143 5.93 -11.28 -15.13
CA ASP A 143 7.32 -11.43 -14.70
C ASP A 143 7.45 -10.95 -13.25
N ILE A 144 7.85 -11.87 -12.38
CA ILE A 144 8.05 -11.64 -10.95
C ILE A 144 9.49 -11.86 -10.50
N THR A 145 10.43 -11.87 -11.44
CA THR A 145 11.84 -12.18 -11.20
C THR A 145 12.46 -11.34 -10.10
N ASN A 146 12.22 -10.02 -10.15
CA ASN A 146 12.81 -9.05 -9.23
C ASN A 146 11.77 -8.37 -8.31
N LEU A 147 10.56 -8.89 -8.28
CA LEU A 147 9.49 -8.35 -7.45
C LEU A 147 9.47 -9.00 -6.07
N THR A 148 9.07 -8.24 -5.08
CA THR A 148 8.66 -8.75 -3.79
C THR A 148 7.36 -9.56 -3.91
N GLU A 149 7.00 -10.30 -2.86
CA GLU A 149 5.74 -11.06 -2.87
C GLU A 149 4.53 -10.13 -3.00
N TRP A 150 4.53 -8.99 -2.30
CA TRP A 150 3.43 -8.03 -2.37
C TRP A 150 3.33 -7.33 -3.74
N GLU A 151 4.45 -6.94 -4.34
CA GLU A 151 4.47 -6.41 -5.71
C GLU A 151 3.94 -7.45 -6.71
N SER A 152 4.31 -8.73 -6.53
CA SER A 152 3.81 -9.84 -7.34
C SER A 152 2.31 -10.01 -7.19
N VAL A 153 1.77 -9.98 -5.95
CA VAL A 153 0.32 -10.03 -5.69
C VAL A 153 -0.40 -8.88 -6.39
N ALA A 154 0.09 -7.65 -6.25
CA ALA A 154 -0.50 -6.50 -6.92
C ALA A 154 -0.54 -6.70 -8.44
N LYS A 155 0.60 -7.02 -9.07
CA LYS A 155 0.68 -7.25 -10.53
C LYS A 155 -0.24 -8.37 -11.01
N ILE A 156 -0.36 -9.47 -10.27
CA ILE A 156 -1.29 -10.55 -10.59
C ILE A 156 -2.73 -10.05 -10.54
N LEU A 157 -3.11 -9.33 -9.48
CA LEU A 157 -4.49 -8.87 -9.30
C LEU A 157 -4.89 -7.81 -10.34
N TYR A 158 -3.97 -6.97 -10.81
CA TYR A 158 -4.21 -6.08 -11.95
C TYR A 158 -4.54 -6.81 -13.27
N GLN A 159 -4.29 -8.11 -13.38
CA GLN A 159 -4.68 -8.89 -14.55
C GLN A 159 -6.16 -9.30 -14.55
N TYR A 160 -6.85 -9.13 -13.42
CA TYR A 160 -8.25 -9.48 -13.24
C TYR A 160 -9.12 -8.23 -13.09
N ASP A 161 -10.41 -8.40 -13.27
CA ASP A 161 -11.41 -7.35 -13.07
C ASP A 161 -12.01 -7.51 -11.67
N ILE A 162 -11.46 -6.76 -10.74
CA ILE A 162 -11.85 -6.83 -9.33
C ILE A 162 -12.81 -5.68 -9.04
N LYS A 163 -14.05 -6.04 -8.72
CA LYS A 163 -15.06 -5.05 -8.33
C LYS A 163 -14.92 -4.71 -6.85
N ASN A 164 -14.47 -3.53 -6.58
CA ASN A 164 -14.41 -2.95 -5.24
C ASN A 164 -14.41 -1.43 -5.36
N ASP A 165 -15.58 -0.90 -5.73
CA ASP A 165 -15.78 0.51 -6.04
C ASP A 165 -16.64 1.15 -4.96
N ALA A 166 -16.31 2.38 -4.60
CA ALA A 166 -17.09 3.20 -3.69
C ALA A 166 -16.97 4.68 -4.07
N GLU A 167 -18.05 5.40 -3.97
CA GLU A 167 -18.05 6.85 -4.04
C GLU A 167 -18.05 7.45 -2.62
N ILE A 168 -17.41 8.59 -2.49
CA ILE A 168 -17.43 9.38 -1.27
C ILE A 168 -18.30 10.61 -1.54
N ASP A 169 -19.40 10.68 -0.81
CA ASP A 169 -20.33 11.80 -0.92
C ASP A 169 -19.73 13.04 -0.25
N SER A 170 -19.22 13.96 -1.06
CA SER A 170 -18.68 15.23 -0.62
C SER A 170 -18.85 16.28 -1.71
N SER A 171 -19.51 17.38 -1.37
CA SER A 171 -19.61 18.56 -2.24
C SER A 171 -18.31 19.38 -2.25
N PHE A 172 -17.43 19.15 -1.29
CA PHE A 172 -16.19 19.90 -1.11
C PHE A 172 -15.07 19.44 -2.04
N GLN A 173 -14.85 18.14 -2.16
CA GLN A 173 -13.81 17.56 -3.01
C GLN A 173 -14.28 16.23 -3.61
N LYS A 174 -14.17 16.10 -4.93
CA LYS A 174 -14.53 14.85 -5.61
C LYS A 174 -13.46 13.77 -5.30
N VAL A 175 -13.89 12.67 -4.68
CA VAL A 175 -13.05 11.51 -4.39
C VAL A 175 -13.79 10.24 -4.77
N SER A 176 -13.14 9.36 -5.52
CA SER A 176 -13.66 8.03 -5.87
C SER A 176 -12.67 6.94 -5.48
N ILE A 177 -13.19 5.77 -5.12
CA ILE A 177 -12.42 4.57 -4.83
C ILE A 177 -12.79 3.53 -5.89
N ASN A 178 -11.84 3.16 -6.74
CA ASN A 178 -12.08 2.24 -7.85
C ASN A 178 -10.88 1.29 -8.01
N ALA A 179 -11.10 0.02 -7.65
CA ALA A 179 -10.04 -0.98 -7.76
C ALA A 179 -9.65 -1.23 -9.23
N GLY A 180 -8.36 -1.16 -9.53
CA GLY A 180 -7.82 -1.34 -10.88
C GLY A 180 -7.98 -0.12 -11.80
N SER A 181 -8.34 1.04 -11.26
CA SER A 181 -8.55 2.28 -12.06
C SER A 181 -7.29 2.77 -12.79
N LEU A 182 -6.09 2.40 -12.36
CA LEU A 182 -4.86 2.67 -13.09
C LEU A 182 -4.86 2.11 -14.53
N LYS A 183 -5.66 1.07 -14.82
CA LYS A 183 -5.82 0.52 -16.18
C LYS A 183 -6.64 1.41 -17.12
N SER A 184 -7.31 2.42 -16.59
CA SER A 184 -8.30 3.23 -17.32
C SER A 184 -7.99 4.73 -17.27
N LEU A 185 -6.71 5.09 -17.21
CA LEU A 185 -6.28 6.48 -17.19
C LEU A 185 -6.61 7.20 -18.52
N PRO A 186 -6.96 8.49 -18.51
CA PRO A 186 -7.16 9.25 -19.73
C PRO A 186 -5.87 9.30 -20.57
N PRO A 187 -5.87 8.80 -21.82
CA PRO A 187 -4.64 8.58 -22.61
C PRO A 187 -3.92 9.89 -22.98
N ASP A 188 -4.62 11.00 -23.08
CA ASP A 188 -4.09 12.32 -23.46
C ASP A 188 -3.59 13.14 -22.27
N SER A 189 -3.63 12.58 -21.04
CA SER A 189 -3.16 13.28 -19.85
C SER A 189 -1.65 13.30 -19.79
N ILE A 190 -1.13 14.30 -19.07
CA ILE A 190 0.28 14.42 -18.71
C ILE A 190 0.46 13.80 -17.32
N VAL A 191 1.45 12.96 -17.14
CA VAL A 191 1.67 12.25 -15.88
C VAL A 191 2.96 12.71 -15.21
N PHE A 192 2.88 13.03 -13.92
CA PHE A 192 4.03 13.06 -13.03
C PHE A 192 3.99 11.84 -12.13
N THR A 193 5.09 11.10 -12.09
CA THR A 193 5.17 9.85 -11.34
C THR A 193 6.58 9.62 -10.80
N SER A 194 6.72 8.71 -9.85
CA SER A 194 8.04 8.32 -9.33
C SER A 194 8.64 7.16 -10.11
N GLU A 195 9.97 6.98 -10.00
CA GLU A 195 10.70 5.86 -10.60
C GLU A 195 10.07 4.51 -10.22
N LYS A 196 9.74 4.31 -8.93
CA LYS A 196 9.18 3.05 -8.43
C LYS A 196 7.79 2.77 -8.99
N VAL A 197 6.94 3.78 -9.06
CA VAL A 197 5.58 3.65 -9.64
C VAL A 197 5.68 3.38 -11.14
N ASN A 198 6.59 4.04 -11.85
CA ASN A 198 6.82 3.79 -13.28
C ASN A 198 7.38 2.39 -13.53
N GLU A 199 8.26 1.86 -12.67
CA GLU A 199 8.75 0.47 -12.73
C GLU A 199 7.61 -0.54 -12.59
N LEU A 200 6.72 -0.33 -11.62
CA LEU A 200 5.65 -1.28 -11.32
C LEU A 200 4.46 -1.17 -12.28
N TYR A 201 4.08 0.05 -12.64
CA TYR A 201 2.80 0.34 -13.32
C TYR A 201 2.97 1.12 -14.63
N GLY A 202 4.19 1.33 -15.10
CA GLY A 202 4.50 2.15 -16.28
C GLY A 202 3.79 1.72 -17.56
N GLU A 203 3.41 0.45 -17.65
CA GLU A 203 2.63 -0.12 -18.77
C GLU A 203 1.19 0.41 -18.84
N TYR A 204 0.62 0.85 -17.70
CA TYR A 204 -0.71 1.45 -17.62
C TYR A 204 -0.70 2.97 -17.76
N LEU A 205 0.48 3.61 -17.61
CA LEU A 205 0.61 5.06 -17.61
C LEU A 205 0.62 5.63 -19.03
N PRO A 206 -0.01 6.80 -19.26
CA PRO A 206 0.10 7.55 -20.50
C PRO A 206 1.56 7.79 -20.93
N GLN A 207 1.78 7.92 -22.24
CA GLN A 207 3.15 8.07 -22.77
C GLN A 207 3.81 9.40 -22.36
N LYS A 208 3.03 10.49 -22.30
CA LYS A 208 3.52 11.81 -21.86
C LYS A 208 3.70 11.81 -20.34
N LYS A 209 4.88 11.40 -19.88
CA LYS A 209 5.16 11.32 -18.45
C LYS A 209 6.52 11.88 -18.07
N LEU A 210 6.56 12.60 -16.97
CA LEU A 210 7.78 13.00 -16.28
C LEU A 210 8.02 12.05 -15.10
N VAL A 211 9.08 11.28 -15.18
CA VAL A 211 9.51 10.38 -14.10
C VAL A 211 10.45 11.13 -13.18
N LEU A 212 10.10 11.17 -11.90
CA LEU A 212 10.77 11.89 -10.84
C LEU A 212 11.43 10.90 -9.86
N PRO A 213 12.46 11.30 -9.12
CA PRO A 213 13.08 10.45 -8.13
C PRO A 213 12.09 9.95 -7.08
N ASN A 214 12.42 8.85 -6.41
CA ASN A 214 11.65 8.37 -5.27
C ASN A 214 11.90 9.23 -4.02
N GLY A 215 10.86 9.40 -3.20
CA GLY A 215 10.93 10.04 -1.89
C GLY A 215 11.01 11.57 -1.94
N GLU A 216 11.39 12.17 -0.81
CA GLU A 216 11.30 13.62 -0.55
C GLU A 216 12.17 14.49 -1.48
N LYS A 217 13.21 13.92 -2.10
CA LYS A 217 14.06 14.62 -3.08
C LYS A 217 13.25 15.28 -4.21
N THR A 218 12.13 14.69 -4.59
CA THR A 218 11.21 15.24 -5.61
C THR A 218 10.70 16.64 -5.25
N LYS A 219 10.58 16.97 -3.96
CA LYS A 219 10.07 18.26 -3.51
C LYS A 219 11.09 19.41 -3.62
N ASP A 220 12.30 19.16 -4.09
CA ASP A 220 13.27 20.23 -4.32
C ASP A 220 12.84 21.14 -5.48
N ILE A 221 13.09 22.46 -5.34
CA ILE A 221 12.71 23.49 -6.31
C ILE A 221 13.30 23.23 -7.71
N SER A 222 14.45 22.57 -7.81
CA SER A 222 15.07 22.22 -9.09
C SER A 222 14.19 21.30 -9.94
N PHE A 223 13.46 20.37 -9.30
CA PHE A 223 12.50 19.53 -10.01
C PHE A 223 11.26 20.30 -10.47
N VAL A 224 10.87 21.36 -9.75
CA VAL A 224 9.78 22.24 -10.20
C VAL A 224 10.19 22.95 -11.49
N ILE A 225 11.41 23.47 -11.57
CA ILE A 225 11.94 24.09 -12.79
C ILE A 225 11.91 23.08 -13.95
N ARG A 226 12.43 21.87 -13.72
CA ARG A 226 12.41 20.78 -14.71
C ARG A 226 10.99 20.42 -15.14
N ALA A 227 10.03 20.43 -14.22
CA ALA A 227 8.64 20.15 -14.56
C ALA A 227 8.04 21.22 -15.45
N TYR A 228 8.35 22.51 -15.20
CA TYR A 228 7.90 23.60 -16.08
C TYR A 228 8.54 23.52 -17.46
N GLU A 229 9.81 23.22 -17.57
CA GLU A 229 10.50 23.00 -18.84
C GLU A 229 9.82 21.86 -19.61
N TYR A 230 9.62 20.71 -18.96
CA TYR A 230 8.92 19.57 -19.56
C TYR A 230 7.52 19.94 -20.08
N LEU A 231 6.74 20.68 -19.31
CA LEU A 231 5.39 21.10 -19.71
C LEU A 231 5.43 22.07 -20.90
N LEU A 232 6.41 22.99 -20.95
CA LEU A 232 6.58 23.93 -22.07
C LEU A 232 7.04 23.22 -23.35
N GLU A 233 8.03 22.34 -23.27
CA GLU A 233 8.54 21.55 -24.40
C GLU A 233 7.46 20.67 -25.04
N ASN A 234 6.54 20.14 -24.22
CA ASN A 234 5.42 19.33 -24.69
C ASN A 234 4.17 20.14 -25.07
N ASN A 235 4.29 21.47 -25.17
CA ASN A 235 3.21 22.40 -25.53
C ASN A 235 1.94 22.24 -24.69
N VAL A 236 2.10 21.95 -23.38
CA VAL A 236 0.97 21.73 -22.47
C VAL A 236 0.23 23.05 -22.21
N SER A 237 -1.09 23.04 -22.44
CA SER A 237 -1.99 24.16 -22.15
C SER A 237 -2.62 24.07 -20.76
N ARG A 238 -3.34 25.10 -20.35
CA ARG A 238 -4.11 25.08 -19.09
C ARG A 238 -5.25 24.08 -19.09
N ASP A 239 -5.78 23.75 -20.28
CA ASP A 239 -6.93 22.87 -20.45
C ASP A 239 -6.55 21.39 -20.40
N ASN A 240 -5.25 21.07 -20.56
CA ASN A 240 -4.76 19.72 -20.40
C ASN A 240 -4.91 19.27 -18.94
N LEU A 241 -5.04 17.95 -18.75
CA LEU A 241 -5.10 17.32 -17.43
C LEU A 241 -3.71 16.84 -17.02
N LEU A 242 -3.25 17.33 -15.87
CA LEU A 242 -2.03 16.85 -15.21
C LEU A 242 -2.43 15.82 -14.15
N LEU A 243 -1.87 14.61 -14.22
CA LEU A 243 -2.09 13.53 -13.26
C LEU A 243 -0.85 13.35 -12.38
N GLY A 244 -1.02 13.46 -11.07
CA GLY A 244 -0.02 13.06 -10.09
C GLY A 244 -0.26 11.61 -9.67
N ILE A 245 0.59 10.68 -10.10
CA ILE A 245 0.45 9.24 -9.83
C ILE A 245 1.62 8.80 -8.95
N GLY A 246 1.38 8.66 -7.64
CA GLY A 246 2.44 8.35 -6.69
C GLY A 246 2.05 8.54 -5.24
N GLY A 247 3.03 8.47 -4.35
CA GLY A 247 2.86 8.80 -2.93
C GLY A 247 2.65 10.29 -2.68
N GLY A 248 2.59 10.69 -1.40
CA GLY A 248 2.36 12.06 -0.97
C GLY A 248 3.31 13.09 -1.59
N THR A 249 4.59 12.74 -1.77
CA THR A 249 5.58 13.62 -2.41
C THR A 249 5.21 13.97 -3.86
N ILE A 250 4.69 12.99 -4.62
CA ILE A 250 4.24 13.20 -6.01
C ILE A 250 2.94 13.99 -6.06
N THR A 251 1.98 13.71 -5.17
CA THR A 251 0.72 14.46 -5.14
C THR A 251 0.94 15.91 -4.74
N ASP A 252 1.73 16.19 -3.69
CA ASP A 252 2.09 17.54 -3.27
C ASP A 252 2.82 18.32 -4.36
N PHE A 253 3.82 17.71 -4.97
CA PHE A 253 4.58 18.27 -6.08
C PHE A 253 3.68 18.59 -7.29
N THR A 254 2.86 17.63 -7.69
CA THR A 254 1.95 17.80 -8.83
C THR A 254 0.93 18.90 -8.56
N GLY A 255 0.35 18.95 -7.36
CA GLY A 255 -0.58 19.99 -6.96
C GLY A 255 0.05 21.38 -6.93
N PHE A 256 1.32 21.48 -6.48
CA PHE A 256 2.07 22.74 -6.52
C PHE A 256 2.32 23.20 -7.97
N VAL A 257 2.87 22.32 -8.81
CA VAL A 257 3.12 22.64 -10.23
C VAL A 257 1.84 22.97 -10.96
N GLY A 258 0.79 22.14 -10.77
CA GLY A 258 -0.53 22.36 -11.39
C GLY A 258 -1.18 23.69 -10.97
N SER A 259 -0.97 24.09 -9.72
CA SER A 259 -1.50 25.38 -9.20
C SER A 259 -0.75 26.61 -9.73
N THR A 260 0.53 26.47 -10.13
CA THR A 260 1.41 27.59 -10.46
C THR A 260 1.72 27.71 -11.95
N TYR A 261 1.81 26.59 -12.70
CA TYR A 261 2.06 26.60 -14.13
C TYR A 261 0.95 27.37 -14.87
N LYS A 262 1.33 28.36 -15.70
CA LYS A 262 0.41 29.25 -16.42
C LYS A 262 -0.70 29.87 -15.54
N ARG A 263 -0.40 30.11 -14.27
CA ARG A 263 -1.32 30.61 -13.22
C ARG A 263 -2.45 29.63 -12.87
N GLY A 264 -2.21 28.34 -13.01
CA GLY A 264 -3.10 27.24 -12.70
C GLY A 264 -3.56 26.47 -13.93
N MET A 265 -3.52 25.15 -13.84
CA MET A 265 -4.03 24.19 -14.82
C MET A 265 -4.85 23.11 -14.12
N ASN A 266 -5.60 22.32 -14.89
CA ASN A 266 -6.35 21.19 -14.33
C ASN A 266 -5.38 20.10 -13.85
N PHE A 267 -5.55 19.63 -12.62
CA PHE A 267 -4.80 18.50 -12.10
C PHE A 267 -5.69 17.56 -11.31
N SER A 268 -5.30 16.27 -11.26
CA SER A 268 -5.96 15.22 -10.47
C SER A 268 -4.89 14.31 -9.86
N PHE A 269 -5.28 13.58 -8.82
CA PHE A 269 -4.37 12.69 -8.11
C PHE A 269 -4.78 11.23 -8.21
N TYR A 270 -3.79 10.37 -8.38
CA TYR A 270 -3.84 8.92 -8.21
C TYR A 270 -2.84 8.53 -7.11
N PRO A 271 -3.22 8.65 -5.83
CA PRO A 271 -2.34 8.32 -4.73
C PRO A 271 -2.07 6.81 -4.67
N THR A 272 -0.79 6.42 -4.55
CA THR A 272 -0.36 5.01 -4.58
C THR A 272 0.21 4.52 -3.26
N THR A 273 0.32 5.35 -2.23
CA THR A 273 0.63 4.92 -0.87
C THR A 273 -0.60 5.06 0.01
N LEU A 274 -0.73 4.21 1.04
CA LEU A 274 -1.87 4.29 1.96
C LEU A 274 -1.96 5.67 2.60
N LEU A 275 -0.84 6.23 3.07
CA LEU A 275 -0.78 7.58 3.62
C LEU A 275 -1.31 8.63 2.64
N SER A 276 -0.95 8.55 1.36
CA SER A 276 -1.44 9.52 0.38
C SER A 276 -2.92 9.32 0.05
N GLN A 277 -3.42 8.09 0.07
CA GLN A 277 -4.83 7.80 -0.19
C GLN A 277 -5.76 8.35 0.90
N ILE A 278 -5.33 8.28 2.15
CA ILE A 278 -6.19 8.67 3.30
C ILE A 278 -5.94 10.09 3.80
N ASP A 279 -4.77 10.66 3.51
CA ASP A 279 -4.36 11.95 4.09
C ASP A 279 -3.76 12.93 3.07
N ALA A 280 -2.58 12.67 2.53
CA ALA A 280 -1.81 13.69 1.82
C ALA A 280 -2.49 14.24 0.55
N ALA A 281 -3.19 13.40 -0.24
CA ALA A 281 -3.90 13.83 -1.44
C ALA A 281 -5.23 14.54 -1.16
N ILE A 282 -5.67 14.59 0.10
CA ILE A 282 -6.99 15.09 0.51
C ILE A 282 -6.85 16.45 1.20
N GLY A 283 -7.71 17.42 0.80
CA GLY A 283 -7.80 18.71 1.50
C GLY A 283 -6.90 19.80 0.97
N GLY A 284 -6.33 19.63 -0.23
CA GLY A 284 -5.79 20.67 -1.10
C GLY A 284 -4.51 21.36 -0.65
N LYS A 285 -3.84 20.91 0.40
CA LYS A 285 -2.49 21.37 0.75
C LYS A 285 -1.49 20.76 -0.23
N ASN A 286 -0.78 21.60 -0.98
CA ASN A 286 0.26 21.17 -1.91
C ASN A 286 1.53 21.96 -1.58
N GLY A 287 2.69 21.31 -1.64
CA GLY A 287 3.91 21.99 -1.21
C GLY A 287 5.17 21.33 -1.69
N ILE A 288 6.21 22.13 -1.64
CA ILE A 288 7.59 21.76 -1.93
C ILE A 288 8.51 22.18 -0.78
N ASP A 289 9.66 21.59 -0.76
CA ASP A 289 10.69 21.92 0.21
C ASP A 289 11.54 23.07 -0.30
N PHE A 290 12.01 23.89 0.59
CA PHE A 290 12.96 24.95 0.25
C PHE A 290 14.14 24.92 1.22
N LYS A 291 15.32 24.63 0.70
CA LYS A 291 16.52 24.37 1.50
C LYS A 291 16.26 23.24 2.49
N LYS A 292 16.44 23.47 3.79
CA LYS A 292 16.21 22.50 4.87
C LYS A 292 14.78 22.50 5.43
N TYR A 293 13.90 23.34 4.89
CA TYR A 293 12.54 23.49 5.43
C TYR A 293 11.54 22.74 4.57
N LYS A 294 10.92 21.72 5.17
CA LYS A 294 9.88 20.92 4.53
C LYS A 294 8.59 21.73 4.35
N ASN A 295 7.92 21.56 3.22
CA ASN A 295 6.59 22.08 2.90
C ASN A 295 6.40 23.60 3.16
N VAL A 296 7.49 24.40 3.10
CA VAL A 296 7.43 25.83 3.44
C VAL A 296 6.94 26.71 2.30
N VAL A 297 7.03 26.22 1.07
CA VAL A 297 6.50 26.87 -0.12
C VAL A 297 5.36 26.00 -0.67
N GLY A 298 4.17 26.57 -0.78
CA GLY A 298 3.03 25.76 -1.17
C GLY A 298 1.81 26.57 -1.60
N THR A 299 0.77 25.83 -1.96
CA THR A 299 -0.54 26.37 -2.34
C THR A 299 -1.62 25.63 -1.57
N ILE A 300 -2.79 26.26 -1.44
CA ILE A 300 -4.02 25.59 -1.00
C ILE A 300 -4.94 25.60 -2.21
N ASN A 301 -4.98 24.49 -2.94
CA ASN A 301 -5.78 24.31 -4.13
C ASN A 301 -6.20 22.86 -4.29
N LEU A 302 -7.50 22.63 -4.53
CA LEU A 302 -8.05 21.28 -4.66
C LEU A 302 -7.75 20.70 -6.04
N PRO A 303 -7.40 19.43 -6.17
CA PRO A 303 -7.41 18.73 -7.45
C PRO A 303 -8.84 18.64 -7.99
N LYS A 304 -8.98 18.48 -9.31
CA LYS A 304 -10.27 18.23 -9.95
C LYS A 304 -10.94 16.97 -9.39
N GLU A 305 -10.14 15.96 -9.13
CA GLU A 305 -10.57 14.68 -8.56
C GLU A 305 -9.38 13.95 -7.91
N VAL A 306 -9.66 13.18 -6.87
CA VAL A 306 -8.74 12.18 -6.32
C VAL A 306 -9.32 10.80 -6.60
N ILE A 307 -8.58 9.97 -7.33
CA ILE A 307 -8.99 8.62 -7.70
C ILE A 307 -8.12 7.64 -6.95
N ILE A 308 -8.71 6.95 -6.01
CA ILE A 308 -8.04 6.00 -5.11
C ILE A 308 -8.17 4.61 -5.70
N ASP A 309 -7.03 3.97 -5.98
CA ASP A 309 -6.97 2.57 -6.38
C ASP A 309 -6.40 1.71 -5.25
N PRO A 310 -7.24 0.98 -4.52
CA PRO A 310 -6.78 0.18 -3.39
C PRO A 310 -5.81 -0.95 -3.77
N LEU A 311 -5.81 -1.41 -5.04
CA LEU A 311 -4.86 -2.42 -5.49
C LEU A 311 -3.42 -1.92 -5.49
N SER A 312 -3.20 -0.61 -5.70
CA SER A 312 -1.87 -0.02 -5.73
C SER A 312 -1.14 -0.16 -4.39
N ILE A 313 -1.88 -0.16 -3.27
CA ILE A 313 -1.31 -0.28 -1.92
C ILE A 313 -0.71 -1.67 -1.67
N LEU A 314 -1.23 -2.69 -2.36
CA LEU A 314 -0.74 -4.05 -2.19
C LEU A 314 0.75 -4.18 -2.51
N SER A 315 1.29 -3.33 -3.40
CA SER A 315 2.70 -3.34 -3.78
C SER A 315 3.64 -2.66 -2.77
N LEU A 316 3.11 -2.00 -1.73
CA LEU A 316 3.94 -1.32 -0.74
C LEU A 316 4.76 -2.32 0.08
N ASN A 317 5.97 -1.93 0.48
CA ASN A 317 6.67 -2.62 1.55
C ASN A 317 5.91 -2.47 2.88
N ASP A 318 6.20 -3.31 3.85
CA ASP A 318 5.45 -3.32 5.11
C ASP A 318 5.64 -2.02 5.91
N GLU A 319 6.81 -1.40 5.85
CA GLU A 319 7.09 -0.14 6.55
C GLU A 319 6.21 1.00 6.04
N THR A 320 6.21 1.23 4.72
CA THR A 320 5.37 2.27 4.09
C THR A 320 3.88 2.00 4.27
N PHE A 321 3.49 0.72 4.30
CA PHE A 321 2.10 0.35 4.57
C PHE A 321 1.70 0.68 6.01
N ILE A 322 2.55 0.35 6.99
CA ILE A 322 2.32 0.63 8.42
C ILE A 322 2.27 2.15 8.68
N GLU A 323 3.12 2.95 8.03
CA GLU A 323 3.05 4.42 8.13
C GLU A 323 1.62 4.93 7.83
N GLY A 324 1.03 4.47 6.74
CA GLY A 324 -0.35 4.82 6.41
C GLY A 324 -1.37 4.28 7.40
N LEU A 325 -1.17 3.07 7.93
CA LEU A 325 -2.08 2.51 8.94
C LEU A 325 -2.08 3.31 10.25
N ILE A 326 -0.92 3.77 10.70
CA ILE A 326 -0.80 4.62 11.89
C ILE A 326 -1.60 5.92 11.70
N GLU A 327 -1.46 6.56 10.55
CA GLU A 327 -2.20 7.80 10.25
C GLU A 327 -3.72 7.57 10.12
N GLY A 328 -4.12 6.44 9.55
CA GLY A 328 -5.53 6.06 9.50
C GLY A 328 -6.08 5.67 10.89
N TYR A 329 -5.30 5.03 11.75
CA TYR A 329 -5.68 4.78 13.13
C TYR A 329 -5.84 6.09 13.91
N LYS A 330 -4.96 7.08 13.69
CA LYS A 330 -5.15 8.44 14.22
C LYS A 330 -6.52 9.01 13.80
N MET A 331 -6.91 8.83 12.51
CA MET A 331 -8.24 9.26 12.06
C MET A 331 -9.36 8.52 12.78
N ALA A 332 -9.21 7.23 13.04
CA ALA A 332 -10.18 6.46 13.82
C ALA A 332 -10.29 6.95 15.26
N LEU A 333 -9.18 7.32 15.90
CA LEU A 333 -9.18 7.92 17.23
C LEU A 333 -9.90 9.28 17.26
N ILE A 334 -9.71 10.12 16.22
CA ILE A 334 -10.35 11.42 16.10
C ILE A 334 -11.86 11.28 15.83
N SER A 335 -12.24 10.38 14.94
CA SER A 335 -13.63 10.09 14.58
C SER A 335 -14.39 9.43 15.74
N GLY A 336 -13.76 8.47 16.41
CA GLY A 336 -14.37 7.67 17.48
C GLY A 336 -15.44 6.70 16.97
N ASN A 337 -16.31 6.26 17.90
CA ASN A 337 -17.49 5.41 17.64
C ASN A 337 -17.21 4.23 16.67
N ASP A 338 -18.11 4.07 15.72
CA ASP A 338 -18.13 2.96 14.75
C ASP A 338 -16.86 2.84 13.91
N PHE A 339 -16.13 3.91 13.60
CA PHE A 339 -14.87 3.80 12.86
C PHE A 339 -13.72 3.26 13.73
N TYR A 340 -13.66 3.69 14.98
CA TYR A 340 -12.67 3.17 15.94
C TYR A 340 -12.91 1.68 16.23
N GLU A 341 -14.16 1.30 16.50
CA GLU A 341 -14.53 -0.11 16.73
C GLU A 341 -14.29 -0.96 15.47
N TYR A 342 -14.67 -0.44 14.30
CA TYR A 342 -14.39 -1.14 13.04
C TYR A 342 -12.89 -1.46 12.86
N PHE A 343 -12.02 -0.49 13.17
CA PHE A 343 -10.58 -0.71 13.04
C PHE A 343 -10.10 -1.82 14.00
N LYS A 344 -10.52 -1.78 15.27
CA LYS A 344 -10.17 -2.79 16.27
C LYS A 344 -10.60 -4.20 15.85
N GLU A 345 -11.85 -4.34 15.45
CA GLU A 345 -12.43 -5.63 15.06
C GLU A 345 -11.76 -6.23 13.81
N ASN A 346 -11.31 -5.38 12.89
CA ASN A 346 -10.78 -5.82 11.60
C ASN A 346 -9.27 -5.58 11.44
N MET A 347 -8.55 -5.21 12.50
CA MET A 347 -7.13 -4.87 12.43
C MET A 347 -6.28 -5.99 11.83
N HIS A 348 -6.55 -7.25 12.21
CA HIS A 348 -5.81 -8.39 11.69
C HIS A 348 -5.99 -8.54 10.17
N GLU A 349 -7.19 -8.40 9.65
CA GLU A 349 -7.49 -8.49 8.22
C GLU A 349 -6.90 -7.30 7.46
N ILE A 350 -6.95 -6.10 8.04
CA ILE A 350 -6.34 -4.89 7.47
C ILE A 350 -4.83 -5.05 7.37
N LEU A 351 -4.17 -5.55 8.42
CA LEU A 351 -2.73 -5.85 8.42
C LEU A 351 -2.35 -6.92 7.39
N ASN A 352 -3.22 -7.90 7.13
CA ASN A 352 -3.06 -8.88 6.06
C ASN A 352 -3.45 -8.34 4.67
N ARG A 353 -3.71 -7.03 4.55
CA ARG A 353 -4.08 -6.32 3.31
C ARG A 353 -5.35 -6.89 2.66
N ASN A 354 -6.32 -7.33 3.47
CA ASN A 354 -7.62 -7.72 2.95
C ASN A 354 -8.24 -6.54 2.20
N LEU A 355 -8.48 -6.72 0.90
CA LEU A 355 -8.85 -5.62 0.01
C LEU A 355 -10.15 -4.92 0.43
N TYR A 356 -11.15 -5.69 0.83
CA TYR A 356 -12.47 -5.15 1.18
C TYR A 356 -12.44 -4.39 2.51
N LYS A 357 -11.75 -4.97 3.51
CA LYS A 357 -11.58 -4.32 4.82
C LYS A 357 -10.73 -3.07 4.72
N LEU A 358 -9.67 -3.13 3.93
CA LEU A 358 -8.77 -2.02 3.68
C LEU A 358 -9.48 -0.89 2.91
N SER A 359 -10.28 -1.21 1.89
CA SER A 359 -11.02 -0.19 1.13
C SER A 359 -12.07 0.52 2.00
N PHE A 360 -12.75 -0.20 2.89
CA PHE A 360 -13.65 0.43 3.85
C PHE A 360 -12.91 1.33 4.84
N PHE A 361 -11.76 0.89 5.35
CA PHE A 361 -10.89 1.69 6.20
C PHE A 361 -10.43 2.98 5.51
N ILE A 362 -10.01 2.88 4.23
CA ILE A 362 -9.64 4.03 3.40
C ILE A 362 -10.84 4.98 3.27
N LYS A 363 -12.01 4.46 2.90
CA LYS A 363 -13.23 5.24 2.74
C LYS A 363 -13.53 6.04 4.01
N ARG A 364 -13.57 5.39 5.17
CA ARG A 364 -13.86 6.04 6.46
C ARG A 364 -12.80 7.09 6.82
N SER A 365 -11.53 6.81 6.57
CA SER A 365 -10.43 7.77 6.80
C SER A 365 -10.61 9.02 5.94
N VAL A 366 -10.94 8.85 4.66
CA VAL A 366 -11.17 9.98 3.73
C VAL A 366 -12.41 10.78 4.11
N GLU A 367 -13.52 10.13 4.45
CA GLU A 367 -14.74 10.78 4.92
C GLU A 367 -14.46 11.66 6.14
N GLU A 368 -13.73 11.14 7.12
CA GLU A 368 -13.37 11.90 8.32
C GLU A 368 -12.43 13.07 7.99
N LYS A 369 -11.43 12.84 7.12
CA LYS A 369 -10.55 13.92 6.67
C LYS A 369 -11.33 15.04 5.98
N LEU A 370 -12.23 14.70 5.06
CA LEU A 370 -13.05 15.66 4.35
C LEU A 370 -13.96 16.44 5.30
N ARG A 371 -14.61 15.77 6.25
CA ARG A 371 -15.44 16.38 7.28
C ARG A 371 -14.69 17.47 8.07
N ILE A 372 -13.45 17.19 8.45
CA ILE A 372 -12.61 18.13 9.19
C ILE A 372 -12.14 19.29 8.30
N VAL A 373 -11.69 18.98 7.08
CA VAL A 373 -11.13 19.98 6.16
C VAL A 373 -12.20 20.92 5.63
N GLU A 374 -13.41 20.44 5.36
CA GLU A 374 -14.53 21.26 4.93
C GLU A 374 -14.91 22.31 5.98
N GLN A 375 -14.87 21.93 7.28
CA GLN A 375 -15.14 22.86 8.39
C GLN A 375 -13.99 23.86 8.63
N ASP A 376 -12.74 23.50 8.29
CA ASP A 376 -11.57 24.35 8.52
C ASP A 376 -10.53 24.19 7.41
N PHE A 377 -10.87 24.67 6.21
CA PHE A 377 -10.02 24.55 5.04
C PHE A 377 -8.67 25.26 5.19
N LYS A 378 -8.65 26.40 5.89
CA LYS A 378 -7.42 27.21 6.08
C LYS A 378 -6.57 26.79 7.27
N ASP A 379 -6.95 25.72 7.99
CA ASP A 379 -6.22 25.21 9.17
C ASP A 379 -6.00 26.25 10.28
N THR A 380 -7.09 26.90 10.65
CA THR A 380 -7.07 27.94 11.70
C THR A 380 -7.60 27.46 13.06
N GLY A 381 -8.30 26.33 13.09
CA GLY A 381 -9.00 25.84 14.28
C GLY A 381 -9.08 24.32 14.39
N LEU A 382 -10.22 23.76 13.95
CA LEU A 382 -10.56 22.33 14.11
C LEU A 382 -9.54 21.40 13.44
N ARG A 383 -9.05 21.76 12.25
CA ARG A 383 -8.11 20.93 11.48
C ARG A 383 -6.84 20.60 12.26
N SER A 384 -6.50 21.39 13.28
CA SER A 384 -5.37 21.09 14.17
C SER A 384 -5.55 19.80 14.99
N CYS A 385 -6.76 19.18 15.07
CA CYS A 385 -6.94 17.86 15.65
C CYS A 385 -6.15 16.76 14.90
N LEU A 386 -5.91 16.95 13.60
CA LEU A 386 -5.10 16.07 12.78
C LEU A 386 -3.63 16.00 13.22
N ASN A 387 -3.18 16.92 14.09
CA ASN A 387 -1.85 16.88 14.67
C ASN A 387 -1.75 15.97 15.91
N LEU A 388 -2.74 15.14 16.23
CA LEU A 388 -2.64 14.12 17.27
C LEU A 388 -1.46 13.18 16.93
N GLY A 389 -0.55 12.98 17.89
CA GLY A 389 0.70 12.25 17.67
C GLY A 389 1.82 13.04 17.00
N HIS A 390 1.52 14.18 16.36
CA HIS A 390 2.51 14.94 15.60
C HIS A 390 3.36 15.88 16.47
N THR A 391 2.88 16.28 17.63
CA THR A 391 3.64 17.20 18.49
C THR A 391 4.94 16.55 18.93
N LEU A 392 4.87 15.34 19.46
CA LEU A 392 6.05 14.58 19.86
C LEU A 392 6.66 13.81 18.66
N GLY A 393 5.84 13.37 17.70
CA GLY A 393 6.29 12.66 16.50
C GLY A 393 7.24 13.47 15.64
N HIS A 394 6.95 14.74 15.37
CA HIS A 394 7.87 15.61 14.58
C HIS A 394 9.20 15.85 15.28
N THR A 395 9.20 15.96 16.62
CA THR A 395 10.45 16.11 17.38
C THR A 395 11.29 14.83 17.28
N PHE A 396 10.62 13.68 17.36
CA PHE A 396 11.26 12.37 17.19
C PHE A 396 11.79 12.18 15.76
N GLU A 397 11.02 12.55 14.73
CA GLU A 397 11.46 12.57 13.33
C GLU A 397 12.72 13.43 13.14
N ALA A 398 12.70 14.65 13.68
CA ALA A 398 13.82 15.58 13.57
C ALA A 398 15.09 15.08 14.28
N ALA A 399 14.93 14.39 15.40
CA ALA A 399 16.05 13.87 16.19
C ALA A 399 16.65 12.58 15.61
N THR A 400 15.83 11.74 14.98
CA THR A 400 16.21 10.36 14.60
C THR A 400 16.32 10.13 13.09
N GLY A 401 15.63 10.95 12.28
CA GLY A 401 15.49 10.73 10.83
C GLY A 401 14.57 9.56 10.47
N ILE A 402 13.79 9.02 11.41
CA ILE A 402 12.80 7.95 11.16
C ILE A 402 11.67 8.50 10.28
N ALA A 403 11.12 7.64 9.43
CA ALA A 403 10.02 7.98 8.53
C ALA A 403 8.83 8.60 9.26
N HIS A 404 8.14 9.54 8.60
CA HIS A 404 7.11 10.39 9.19
C HIS A 404 6.00 9.60 9.92
N GLY A 405 5.33 8.67 9.25
CA GLY A 405 4.23 7.93 9.84
C GLY A 405 4.64 7.05 11.03
N LEU A 406 5.85 6.48 10.98
CA LEU A 406 6.42 5.75 12.11
C LEU A 406 6.72 6.68 13.30
N SER A 407 7.23 7.87 13.00
CA SER A 407 7.49 8.90 14.02
C SER A 407 6.20 9.39 14.66
N VAL A 408 5.12 9.54 13.89
CA VAL A 408 3.77 9.84 14.42
C VAL A 408 3.28 8.69 15.31
N GLY A 409 3.54 7.43 14.95
CA GLY A 409 3.21 6.28 15.80
C GLY A 409 3.90 6.32 17.15
N TRP A 410 5.20 6.61 17.17
CA TRP A 410 5.94 6.84 18.41
C TRP A 410 5.36 8.02 19.18
N GLY A 411 5.06 9.12 18.49
CA GLY A 411 4.45 10.30 19.10
C GLY A 411 3.08 10.01 19.72
N LEU A 412 2.24 9.22 19.06
CA LEU A 412 0.94 8.77 19.59
C LEU A 412 1.12 7.99 20.91
N ILE A 413 2.05 7.03 20.97
CA ILE A 413 2.34 6.27 22.19
C ILE A 413 2.68 7.23 23.33
N LYS A 414 3.57 8.22 23.07
CA LYS A 414 4.00 9.16 24.10
C LYS A 414 2.91 10.19 24.48
N GLU A 415 2.14 10.67 23.53
CA GLU A 415 1.05 11.63 23.79
C GLU A 415 -0.09 10.98 24.59
N ILE A 416 -0.51 9.74 24.27
CA ILE A 416 -1.55 9.05 25.07
C ILE A 416 -1.06 8.73 26.49
N GLU A 417 0.22 8.37 26.66
CA GLU A 417 0.82 8.17 27.96
C GLU A 417 0.84 9.46 28.78
N PHE A 418 1.19 10.58 28.15
CA PHE A 418 1.11 11.91 28.76
C PHE A 418 -0.32 12.27 29.13
N PHE A 419 -1.31 12.03 28.27
CA PHE A 419 -2.72 12.32 28.55
C PHE A 419 -3.25 11.50 29.73
N TYR A 420 -2.86 10.22 29.81
CA TYR A 420 -3.21 9.37 30.96
C TYR A 420 -2.57 9.87 32.26
N LYS A 421 -1.25 10.18 32.30
CA LYS A 421 -0.57 10.74 33.48
C LYS A 421 -1.19 12.06 33.95
N LYS A 422 -1.68 12.88 32.99
CA LYS A 422 -2.37 14.15 33.31
C LYS A 422 -3.87 14.00 33.58
N LYS A 423 -4.41 12.77 33.63
CA LYS A 423 -5.83 12.46 33.87
C LYS A 423 -6.81 13.06 32.86
N TYR A 424 -6.36 13.25 31.62
CA TYR A 424 -7.25 13.56 30.51
C TYR A 424 -7.91 12.31 29.94
N LEU A 425 -7.19 11.17 29.94
CA LEU A 425 -7.60 9.88 29.40
C LEU A 425 -7.79 8.90 30.55
N GLU A 426 -8.89 8.16 30.56
CA GLU A 426 -9.17 7.14 31.56
C GLU A 426 -8.31 5.90 31.33
N GLU A 427 -8.11 5.05 32.35
CA GLU A 427 -7.20 3.90 32.28
C GLU A 427 -7.64 2.87 31.22
N LYS A 428 -8.93 2.64 31.09
CA LYS A 428 -9.48 1.68 30.13
C LYS A 428 -9.13 2.08 28.70
N GLU A 429 -9.45 3.31 28.32
CA GLU A 429 -9.16 3.84 26.98
C GLU A 429 -7.65 3.90 26.72
N TYR A 430 -6.86 4.28 27.72
CA TYR A 430 -5.41 4.28 27.63
C TYR A 430 -4.85 2.90 27.28
N LEU A 431 -5.28 1.86 28.01
CA LEU A 431 -4.79 0.50 27.80
C LEU A 431 -5.20 -0.05 26.44
N GLU A 432 -6.45 0.18 26.01
CA GLU A 432 -6.93 -0.26 24.69
C GLU A 432 -6.17 0.41 23.54
N ILE A 433 -5.96 1.72 23.60
CA ILE A 433 -5.25 2.48 22.56
C ILE A 433 -3.78 2.07 22.54
N LYS A 434 -3.16 1.90 23.71
CA LYS A 434 -1.78 1.46 23.85
C LYS A 434 -1.57 0.09 23.23
N ASP A 435 -2.39 -0.90 23.52
CA ASP A 435 -2.30 -2.26 22.97
C ASP A 435 -2.33 -2.25 21.42
N THR A 436 -3.23 -1.45 20.85
CA THR A 436 -3.31 -1.26 19.40
C THR A 436 -2.03 -0.64 18.84
N LEU A 437 -1.52 0.42 19.46
CA LEU A 437 -0.27 1.08 19.01
C LEU A 437 0.95 0.19 19.20
N GLU A 438 1.01 -0.60 20.26
CA GLU A 438 2.08 -1.59 20.48
C GLU A 438 2.11 -2.65 19.37
N THR A 439 0.94 -2.98 18.81
CA THR A 439 0.85 -3.89 17.65
C THR A 439 1.23 -3.21 16.33
N LEU A 440 0.84 -1.97 16.12
CA LEU A 440 1.07 -1.24 14.87
C LEU A 440 2.51 -0.71 14.74
N VAL A 441 3.06 -0.16 15.82
CA VAL A 441 4.38 0.48 15.77
C VAL A 441 5.48 -0.59 15.88
N PRO A 442 6.39 -0.68 14.88
CA PRO A 442 7.43 -1.70 14.89
C PRO A 442 8.37 -1.59 16.11
N GLU A 443 8.77 -2.74 16.65
CA GLU A 443 9.69 -2.83 17.79
C GLU A 443 10.97 -1.99 17.60
N LYS A 444 11.53 -1.98 16.38
CA LYS A 444 12.72 -1.19 16.06
C LYS A 444 12.53 0.31 16.30
N VAL A 445 11.29 0.82 16.20
CA VAL A 445 10.95 2.24 16.43
C VAL A 445 10.72 2.50 17.92
N LYS A 446 9.97 1.61 18.59
CA LYS A 446 9.67 1.71 20.04
C LYS A 446 10.94 1.67 20.89
N ASN A 447 11.93 0.87 20.48
CA ASN A 447 13.16 0.63 21.21
C ASN A 447 14.28 1.68 20.95
N ILE A 448 14.02 2.71 20.13
CA ILE A 448 14.99 3.80 19.93
C ILE A 448 15.15 4.57 21.25
N GLN A 449 16.39 4.56 21.75
CA GLN A 449 16.75 5.35 22.93
C GLN A 449 16.97 6.81 22.48
N ILE A 450 16.20 7.70 23.06
CA ILE A 450 16.35 9.14 22.88
C ILE A 450 16.24 9.84 24.25
N GLU A 451 17.10 10.79 24.49
CA GLU A 451 17.05 11.53 25.74
C GLU A 451 15.94 12.59 25.69
N GLU A 452 15.22 12.75 26.79
CA GLU A 452 14.12 13.72 26.89
C GLU A 452 14.55 15.13 26.56
N LYS A 453 15.79 15.50 26.94
CA LYS A 453 16.38 16.80 26.63
C LYS A 453 16.44 17.08 25.13
N ASP A 454 16.69 16.04 24.28
CA ASP A 454 16.75 16.20 22.83
C ASP A 454 15.36 16.44 22.25
N ILE A 455 14.36 15.68 22.73
CA ILE A 455 12.95 15.92 22.36
C ILE A 455 12.55 17.33 22.80
N TYR A 456 12.89 17.73 24.02
CA TYR A 456 12.56 19.05 24.54
C TYR A 456 13.25 20.17 23.78
N TYR A 457 14.50 19.97 23.32
CA TYR A 457 15.23 20.90 22.46
C TYR A 457 14.47 21.15 21.14
N TYR A 458 14.10 20.09 20.42
CA TYR A 458 13.34 20.24 19.18
C TYR A 458 11.95 20.81 19.42
N LEU A 459 11.28 20.38 20.51
CA LEU A 459 9.99 20.89 20.90
C LEU A 459 10.04 22.40 21.17
N SER A 460 11.05 22.88 21.88
CA SER A 460 11.21 24.30 22.21
C SER A 460 11.56 25.20 21.01
N ASN A 461 12.11 24.61 19.94
CA ASN A 461 12.45 25.30 18.70
C ASN A 461 11.39 25.19 17.61
N ASP A 462 10.27 24.51 17.87
CA ASP A 462 9.16 24.42 16.91
C ASP A 462 8.50 25.82 16.75
N LYS A 463 8.27 26.23 15.49
CA LYS A 463 7.61 27.49 15.14
C LYS A 463 6.20 27.65 15.72
N LYS A 464 5.59 26.57 16.20
CA LYS A 464 4.28 26.55 16.84
C LYS A 464 4.33 27.04 18.29
N ILE A 465 5.52 27.24 18.86
CA ILE A 465 5.66 27.75 20.24
C ILE A 465 5.59 29.27 20.22
N GLY A 466 4.52 29.80 20.79
CA GLY A 466 4.37 31.22 21.06
C GLY A 466 5.32 31.72 22.17
N ALA A 467 5.46 33.04 22.32
CA ALA A 467 6.34 33.70 23.30
C ALA A 467 6.23 33.18 24.77
N ASN A 468 5.19 32.41 25.10
CA ASN A 468 4.94 31.88 26.45
C ASN A 468 5.28 30.38 26.59
N GLN A 469 6.03 29.76 25.66
CA GLN A 469 6.39 28.33 25.68
C GLN A 469 5.17 27.38 25.76
N LYS A 470 4.03 27.79 25.20
CA LYS A 470 2.83 26.96 25.13
C LYS A 470 2.66 26.41 23.72
N ILE A 471 2.35 25.12 23.62
CA ILE A 471 2.15 24.38 22.37
C ILE A 471 0.67 24.15 22.21
N LYS A 472 0.11 24.49 21.04
CA LYS A 472 -1.26 24.14 20.67
C LYS A 472 -1.27 22.69 20.21
N MET A 473 -1.94 21.80 20.94
CA MET A 473 -2.06 20.39 20.57
C MET A 473 -3.47 19.84 20.85
N PRO A 474 -3.92 18.83 20.11
CA PRO A 474 -5.11 18.08 20.44
C PRO A 474 -4.83 17.18 21.65
N ILE A 475 -5.75 17.12 22.58
CA ILE A 475 -5.70 16.27 23.76
C ILE A 475 -6.86 15.29 23.67
N LEU A 476 -6.56 14.01 23.52
CA LEU A 476 -7.56 12.95 23.45
C LEU A 476 -8.06 12.63 24.87
N LYS A 477 -9.40 12.58 25.04
CA LYS A 477 -10.07 12.16 26.29
C LYS A 477 -10.69 10.77 26.16
N ALA A 478 -11.11 10.43 24.98
CA ALA A 478 -11.59 9.11 24.55
C ALA A 478 -11.64 9.10 23.02
N PRO A 479 -11.73 7.97 22.33
CA PRO A 479 -12.00 7.95 20.92
C PRO A 479 -13.23 8.80 20.54
N GLY A 480 -13.07 9.74 19.61
CA GLY A 480 -14.09 10.73 19.21
C GLY A 480 -14.27 11.92 20.15
N ASN A 481 -13.61 11.94 21.28
CA ASN A 481 -13.70 13.03 22.24
C ASN A 481 -12.33 13.64 22.49
N PHE A 482 -12.10 14.83 21.98
CA PHE A 482 -10.85 15.57 22.12
C PHE A 482 -11.09 17.06 22.33
N ILE A 483 -10.08 17.73 22.89
CA ILE A 483 -10.04 19.19 22.99
C ILE A 483 -8.76 19.71 22.37
N ILE A 484 -8.77 20.96 21.90
CA ILE A 484 -7.58 21.61 21.36
C ILE A 484 -7.16 22.70 22.35
N GLU A 485 -6.03 22.51 23.00
CA GLU A 485 -5.55 23.42 24.03
C GLU A 485 -4.11 23.86 23.82
N LYS A 486 -3.74 24.99 24.41
CA LYS A 486 -2.36 25.46 24.53
C LYS A 486 -1.81 25.04 25.89
N ILE A 487 -1.02 23.98 25.89
CA ILE A 487 -0.38 23.45 27.11
C ILE A 487 1.09 23.78 27.15
N LYS A 488 1.66 23.78 28.36
CA LYS A 488 3.09 23.85 28.59
C LYS A 488 3.56 22.45 28.98
N ILE A 489 4.42 21.86 28.18
CA ILE A 489 5.12 20.62 28.50
C ILE A 489 6.44 21.01 29.14
N LYS A 490 6.73 20.49 30.32
CA LYS A 490 8.00 20.72 31.03
C LYS A 490 8.94 19.54 30.79
N GLU A 491 10.24 19.80 30.88
CA GLU A 491 11.23 18.74 30.94
C GLU A 491 10.93 17.82 32.15
N GLY A 492 11.01 16.50 31.96
CA GLY A 492 10.60 15.50 32.96
C GLY A 492 9.12 15.11 32.92
N GLU A 493 8.33 15.60 31.96
CA GLU A 493 6.91 15.27 31.82
C GLU A 493 6.58 14.37 30.60
N ILE A 494 7.56 14.13 29.70
CA ILE A 494 7.35 13.40 28.44
C ILE A 494 7.54 11.88 28.64
N PHE A 495 8.47 11.45 29.50
CA PHE A 495 8.81 10.05 29.74
C PHE A 495 8.37 9.54 31.11
#